data_eec048e4910f6d32ad62c99ab06511bb
#
_entry.id   eec048e4910f6d32ad62c99ab06511bb
#
_cell.length_a   1.000
_cell.length_b   1.000
_cell.length_c   1.000
_cell.angle_alpha   90.00
_cell.angle_beta   90.00
_cell.angle_gamma   90.00
#
_symmetry.space_group_name_H-M   'P 1'
#
loop_
_entity.id
_entity.type
_entity.pdbx_description
1 polymer ?
#
loop_
_entity_poly.entity_id
_entity_poly.type
_entity_poly.pdbx_seq_one_letter_code
_entity_poly.pdbx_strand_id
1 'polypeptide(L)'
;MTGTNMPAHNRGFWLTLFGVLVLTSDTLLIRLIDIDPWTMNFWRGVMMASTLFTAYFFVRRSETLRDIIKLGVAGLIISVLYALNAISFVFAVNYTQVANVLIIVSSTPLIAALLSTIILKEYVSKPTWGAII
;
A
#
# COMPACT_ATOMS: atom_id res chain seq x y z
N MET A 1 -31.80 -8.70 -18.81
CA MET A 1 -30.36 -8.60 -18.43
C MET A 1 -30.34 -8.09 -16.99
N THR A 2 -30.35 -8.99 -16.04
CA THR A 2 -30.41 -8.69 -14.61
C THR A 2 -28.98 -8.42 -14.10
N GLY A 3 -28.61 -7.14 -14.02
CA GLY A 3 -27.42 -6.72 -13.32
C GLY A 3 -27.56 -7.01 -11.83
N THR A 4 -26.83 -7.97 -11.34
CA THR A 4 -26.72 -8.27 -9.91
C THR A 4 -26.07 -7.08 -9.21
N ASN A 5 -26.90 -6.16 -8.71
CA ASN A 5 -26.49 -5.11 -7.78
C ASN A 5 -26.07 -5.78 -6.47
N MET A 6 -24.83 -6.26 -6.38
CA MET A 6 -24.28 -6.65 -5.08
C MET A 6 -24.27 -5.41 -4.18
N PRO A 7 -24.77 -5.50 -2.95
CA PRO A 7 -24.75 -4.39 -2.03
C PRO A 7 -23.30 -3.89 -1.88
N ALA A 8 -23.11 -2.56 -1.82
CA ALA A 8 -21.79 -1.91 -1.84
C ALA A 8 -20.82 -2.48 -0.79
N HIS A 9 -21.35 -3.00 0.31
CA HIS A 9 -20.61 -3.71 1.36
C HIS A 9 -19.94 -5.00 0.85
N ASN A 10 -20.62 -5.82 0.07
CA ASN A 10 -20.05 -7.07 -0.45
C ASN A 10 -18.97 -6.79 -1.50
N ARG A 11 -19.10 -5.74 -2.29
CA ARG A 11 -18.09 -5.30 -3.24
C ARG A 11 -16.79 -4.87 -2.54
N GLY A 12 -16.90 -4.10 -1.45
CA GLY A 12 -15.78 -3.72 -0.63
C GLY A 12 -15.05 -4.92 -0.03
N PHE A 13 -15.81 -5.87 0.52
CA PHE A 13 -15.27 -7.11 1.10
C PHE A 13 -14.46 -7.92 0.07
N TRP A 14 -15.00 -8.17 -1.12
CA TRP A 14 -14.32 -8.93 -2.17
C TRP A 14 -13.07 -8.22 -2.68
N LEU A 15 -13.10 -6.89 -2.82
CA LEU A 15 -11.93 -6.10 -3.21
C LEU A 15 -10.82 -6.17 -2.15
N THR A 16 -11.19 -6.08 -0.89
CA THR A 16 -10.22 -6.19 0.23
C THR A 16 -9.63 -7.58 0.29
N LEU A 17 -10.45 -8.63 0.20
CA LEU A 17 -9.99 -10.01 0.20
C LEU A 17 -9.00 -10.27 -0.94
N PHE A 18 -9.34 -9.82 -2.15
CA PHE A 18 -8.45 -9.94 -3.31
C PHE A 18 -7.14 -9.18 -3.10
N GLY A 19 -7.20 -7.96 -2.57
CA GLY A 19 -6.02 -7.17 -2.25
C GLY A 19 -5.09 -7.87 -1.25
N VAL A 20 -5.65 -8.45 -0.19
CA VAL A 20 -4.88 -9.22 0.82
C VAL A 20 -4.22 -10.46 0.19
N LEU A 21 -4.94 -11.20 -0.65
CA LEU A 21 -4.38 -12.37 -1.34
C LEU A 21 -3.20 -11.98 -2.25
N VAL A 22 -3.34 -10.89 -3.00
CA VAL A 22 -2.25 -10.36 -3.85
C VAL A 22 -1.03 -9.96 -3.01
N LEU A 23 -1.23 -9.26 -1.90
CA LEU A 23 -0.15 -8.87 -0.98
C LEU A 23 0.57 -10.08 -0.36
N THR A 24 -0.18 -11.11 0.01
CA THR A 24 0.39 -12.34 0.57
C THR A 24 1.26 -13.06 -0.48
N SER A 25 0.78 -13.13 -1.72
CA SER A 25 1.53 -13.71 -2.85
C SER A 25 2.82 -12.92 -3.14
N ASP A 26 2.78 -11.59 -3.08
CA ASP A 26 3.93 -10.72 -3.26
C ASP A 26 5.05 -11.03 -2.24
N THR A 27 4.69 -11.17 -0.97
CA THR A 27 5.64 -11.49 0.11
C THR A 27 6.30 -12.87 -0.09
N LEU A 28 5.53 -13.87 -0.54
CA LEU A 28 6.06 -15.18 -0.87
C LEU A 28 7.03 -15.14 -2.05
N LEU A 29 6.69 -14.39 -3.10
CA LEU A 29 7.53 -14.21 -4.28
C LEU A 29 8.86 -13.53 -3.91
N ILE A 30 8.83 -12.51 -3.05
CA ILE A 30 10.06 -11.85 -2.57
C ILE A 30 11.02 -12.88 -1.95
N ARG A 31 10.51 -13.84 -1.20
CA ARG A 31 11.35 -14.84 -0.51
C ARG A 31 11.78 -16.00 -1.39
N LEU A 32 11.00 -16.34 -2.40
CA LEU A 32 11.33 -17.43 -3.34
C LEU A 32 12.36 -17.01 -4.37
N ILE A 33 12.45 -15.72 -4.67
CA ILE A 33 13.40 -15.18 -5.64
C ILE A 33 14.70 -14.87 -4.88
N ASP A 34 15.71 -15.71 -5.07
CA ASP A 34 17.05 -15.54 -4.48
C ASP A 34 17.85 -14.48 -5.26
N ILE A 35 17.39 -13.24 -5.20
CA ILE A 35 18.02 -12.07 -5.82
C ILE A 35 18.38 -11.08 -4.72
N ASP A 36 19.50 -10.37 -4.94
CA ASP A 36 19.92 -9.28 -4.07
C ASP A 36 18.78 -8.26 -3.79
N PRO A 37 18.52 -7.92 -2.51
CA PRO A 37 17.43 -7.02 -2.12
C PRO A 37 17.45 -5.66 -2.83
N TRP A 38 18.62 -5.14 -3.19
CA TRP A 38 18.76 -3.88 -3.92
C TRP A 38 18.22 -3.98 -5.34
N THR A 39 18.63 -5.03 -6.04
CA THR A 39 18.17 -5.32 -7.41
C THR A 39 16.67 -5.53 -7.43
N MET A 40 16.13 -6.24 -6.45
CA MET A 40 14.71 -6.48 -6.31
C MET A 40 13.92 -5.18 -6.09
N ASN A 41 14.37 -4.32 -5.18
CA ASN A 41 13.75 -3.02 -4.93
C ASN A 41 13.77 -2.13 -6.19
N PHE A 42 14.88 -2.12 -6.92
CA PHE A 42 15.01 -1.34 -8.14
C PHE A 42 13.97 -1.78 -9.20
N TRP A 43 13.93 -3.06 -9.53
CA TRP A 43 12.98 -3.58 -10.52
C TRP A 43 11.52 -3.39 -10.11
N ARG A 44 11.22 -3.62 -8.84
CA ARG A 44 9.89 -3.40 -8.28
C ARG A 44 9.47 -1.93 -8.39
N GLY A 45 10.37 -1.01 -8.05
CA GLY A 45 10.15 0.43 -8.19
C GLY A 45 9.91 0.86 -9.64
N VAL A 46 10.72 0.36 -10.57
CA VAL A 46 10.58 0.63 -12.01
C VAL A 46 9.24 0.12 -12.55
N MET A 47 8.88 -1.13 -12.24
CA MET A 47 7.61 -1.72 -12.69
C MET A 47 6.40 -0.98 -12.11
N MET A 48 6.44 -0.63 -10.82
CA MET A 48 5.37 0.11 -10.16
C MET A 48 5.22 1.52 -10.74
N ALA A 49 6.33 2.24 -10.92
CA ALA A 49 6.34 3.57 -11.50
C ALA A 49 5.83 3.56 -12.95
N SER A 50 6.27 2.61 -13.77
CA SER A 50 5.83 2.49 -15.17
C SER A 50 4.34 2.15 -15.27
N THR A 51 3.84 1.25 -14.42
CA THR A 51 2.42 0.87 -14.40
C THR A 51 1.55 2.06 -13.98
N LEU A 52 1.92 2.76 -12.90
CA LEU A 52 1.18 3.94 -12.44
C LEU A 52 1.24 5.08 -13.45
N PHE A 53 2.41 5.34 -14.03
CA PHE A 53 2.56 6.37 -15.06
C PHE A 53 1.70 6.06 -16.29
N THR A 54 1.73 4.82 -16.75
CA THR A 54 0.94 4.37 -17.90
C THR A 54 -0.57 4.48 -17.59
N ALA A 55 -1.01 3.97 -16.46
CA ALA A 55 -2.41 4.04 -16.05
C ALA A 55 -2.89 5.49 -15.93
N TYR A 56 -2.09 6.35 -15.30
CA TYR A 56 -2.43 7.75 -15.14
C TYR A 56 -2.43 8.52 -16.48
N PHE A 57 -1.47 8.22 -17.36
CA PHE A 57 -1.39 8.80 -18.70
C PHE A 57 -2.62 8.47 -19.54
N PHE A 58 -3.13 7.23 -19.48
CA PHE A 58 -4.35 6.85 -20.19
C PHE A 58 -5.61 7.51 -19.64
N VAL A 59 -5.66 7.74 -18.32
CA VAL A 59 -6.85 8.35 -17.68
C VAL A 59 -6.86 9.88 -17.83
N ARG A 60 -5.72 10.54 -17.71
CA ARG A 60 -5.61 12.01 -17.62
C ARG A 60 -4.74 12.70 -18.68
N ARG A 61 -4.54 12.08 -19.79
CA ARG A 61 -3.74 12.37 -21.01
C ARG A 61 -3.04 13.75 -21.15
N SER A 62 -3.55 14.84 -20.63
CA SER A 62 -3.01 16.20 -20.84
C SER A 62 -2.54 16.92 -19.57
N GLU A 63 -2.92 16.47 -18.38
CA GLU A 63 -2.69 17.22 -17.13
C GLU A 63 -1.70 16.54 -16.17
N THR A 64 -1.16 15.36 -16.56
CA THR A 64 -0.32 14.51 -15.71
C THR A 64 0.89 15.26 -15.13
N LEU A 65 1.65 15.96 -15.95
CA LEU A 65 2.83 16.70 -15.51
C LEU A 65 2.45 17.90 -14.64
N ARG A 66 1.35 18.56 -14.96
CA ARG A 66 0.86 19.71 -14.20
C ARG A 66 0.39 19.32 -12.80
N ASP A 67 -0.27 18.18 -12.68
CA ASP A 67 -0.74 17.66 -11.41
C ASP A 67 0.43 17.17 -10.53
N ILE A 68 1.45 16.55 -11.12
CA ILE A 68 2.68 16.16 -10.40
C ILE A 68 3.40 17.40 -9.85
N ILE A 69 3.52 18.46 -10.62
CA ILE A 69 4.17 19.70 -10.18
C ILE A 69 3.35 20.38 -9.06
N LYS A 70 2.03 20.30 -9.09
CA LYS A 70 1.16 20.85 -8.05
C LYS A 70 1.29 20.16 -6.70
N LEU A 71 1.75 18.89 -6.66
CA LEU A 71 2.01 18.18 -5.41
C LEU A 71 3.12 18.84 -4.56
N GLY A 72 4.03 19.59 -5.18
CA GLY A 72 5.04 20.38 -4.51
C GLY A 72 5.90 19.60 -3.51
N VAL A 73 6.39 20.30 -2.50
CA VAL A 73 7.28 19.73 -1.46
C VAL A 73 6.59 18.63 -0.65
N ALA A 74 5.30 18.74 -0.39
CA ALA A 74 4.55 17.72 0.36
C ALA A 74 4.53 16.38 -0.40
N GLY A 75 4.31 16.40 -1.72
CA GLY A 75 4.38 15.22 -2.57
C GLY A 75 5.76 14.58 -2.58
N LEU A 76 6.82 15.39 -2.60
CA LEU A 76 8.19 14.91 -2.52
C LEU A 76 8.46 14.18 -1.19
N ILE A 77 8.07 14.77 -0.07
CA ILE A 77 8.26 14.17 1.26
C ILE A 77 7.52 12.83 1.35
N ILE A 78 6.27 12.78 0.91
CA ILE A 78 5.47 11.54 0.90
C ILE A 78 6.14 10.47 0.03
N SER A 79 6.64 10.84 -1.14
CA SER A 79 7.32 9.92 -2.06
C SER A 79 8.60 9.35 -1.44
N VAL A 80 9.40 10.17 -0.77
CA VAL A 80 10.62 9.73 -0.08
C VAL A 80 10.27 8.78 1.07
N LEU A 81 9.29 9.13 1.90
CA LEU A 81 8.84 8.27 3.01
C LEU A 81 8.33 6.92 2.49
N TYR A 82 7.57 6.93 1.39
CA TYR A 82 7.08 5.71 0.77
C TYR A 82 8.20 4.85 0.20
N ALA A 83 9.20 5.46 -0.43
CA ALA A 83 10.37 4.75 -0.93
C ALA A 83 11.18 4.11 0.20
N LEU A 84 11.42 4.84 1.29
CA LEU A 84 12.08 4.31 2.49
C LEU A 84 11.30 3.13 3.10
N ASN A 85 9.98 3.25 3.18
CA ASN A 85 9.12 2.17 3.65
C ASN A 85 9.23 0.93 2.75
N ALA A 86 9.20 1.08 1.43
CA ALA A 86 9.32 -0.02 0.47
C ALA A 86 10.68 -0.74 0.59
N ILE A 87 11.77 0.02 0.68
CA ILE A 87 13.11 -0.50 0.89
C ILE A 87 13.16 -1.30 2.20
N SER A 88 12.74 -0.68 3.30
CA SER A 88 12.75 -1.31 4.63
C SER A 88 11.94 -2.61 4.66
N PHE A 89 10.79 -2.65 3.98
CA PHE A 89 9.95 -3.85 3.89
C PHE A 89 10.67 -5.01 3.20
N VAL A 90 11.28 -4.77 2.04
CA VAL A 90 12.01 -5.81 1.29
C VAL A 90 13.19 -6.34 2.12
N PHE A 91 13.95 -5.45 2.76
CA PHE A 91 15.04 -5.87 3.66
C PHE A 91 14.52 -6.67 4.86
N ALA A 92 13.44 -6.22 5.50
CA ALA A 92 12.84 -6.93 6.61
C ALA A 92 12.42 -8.37 6.21
N VAL A 93 11.79 -8.55 5.06
CA VAL A 93 11.37 -9.87 4.56
C VAL A 93 12.57 -10.77 4.25
N ASN A 94 13.67 -10.21 3.73
CA ASN A 94 14.87 -10.99 3.39
C ASN A 94 15.69 -11.39 4.61
N TYR A 95 15.82 -10.51 5.59
CA TYR A 95 16.72 -10.73 6.75
C TYR A 95 16.01 -11.19 8.02
N THR A 96 14.66 -11.26 8.01
CA THR A 96 13.86 -11.65 9.19
C THR A 96 12.86 -12.73 8.81
N GLN A 97 12.26 -13.36 9.82
CA GLN A 97 11.14 -14.28 9.58
C GLN A 97 9.91 -13.49 9.06
N VAL A 98 9.34 -13.94 7.96
CA VAL A 98 8.18 -13.30 7.32
C VAL A 98 7.02 -13.10 8.31
N ALA A 99 6.81 -14.09 9.20
CA ALA A 99 5.76 -13.99 10.23
C ALA A 99 5.92 -12.75 11.11
N ASN A 100 7.16 -12.44 11.55
CA ASN A 100 7.42 -11.26 12.37
C ASN A 100 7.16 -9.96 11.61
N VAL A 101 7.55 -9.90 10.33
CA VAL A 101 7.28 -8.75 9.46
C VAL A 101 5.79 -8.52 9.31
N LEU A 102 5.03 -9.59 9.06
CA LEU A 102 3.57 -9.51 8.89
C LEU A 102 2.84 -9.09 10.17
N ILE A 103 3.30 -9.55 11.34
CA ILE A 103 2.77 -9.11 12.64
C ILE A 103 2.97 -7.60 12.84
N ILE A 104 4.17 -7.10 12.53
CA ILE A 104 4.47 -5.67 12.64
C ILE A 104 3.62 -4.87 11.65
N VAL A 105 3.51 -5.32 10.41
CA VAL A 105 2.70 -4.65 9.37
C VAL A 105 1.21 -4.68 9.75
N SER A 106 0.70 -5.77 10.31
CA SER A 106 -0.70 -5.85 10.77
C SER A 106 -1.02 -4.93 11.94
N SER A 107 0.00 -4.48 12.70
CA SER A 107 -0.15 -3.48 13.76
C SER A 107 -0.28 -2.04 13.22
N THR A 108 0.01 -1.81 11.94
CA THR A 108 -0.02 -0.47 11.32
C THR A 108 -1.39 0.22 11.45
N PRO A 109 -2.55 -0.44 11.24
CA PRO A 109 -3.86 0.19 11.41
C PRO A 109 -4.09 0.67 12.85
N LEU A 110 -3.60 -0.08 13.84
CA LEU A 110 -3.70 0.30 15.25
C LEU A 110 -2.90 1.59 15.52
N ILE A 111 -1.65 1.62 15.05
CA ILE A 111 -0.78 2.79 15.21
C ILE A 111 -1.37 4.00 14.47
N ALA A 112 -1.89 3.80 13.26
CA ALA A 112 -2.54 4.85 12.49
C ALA A 112 -3.78 5.41 13.21
N ALA A 113 -4.63 4.56 13.80
CA ALA A 113 -5.79 4.97 14.57
C ALA A 113 -5.40 5.76 15.82
N LEU A 114 -4.36 5.34 16.53
CA LEU A 114 -3.83 6.07 17.69
C LEU A 114 -3.29 7.44 17.29
N LEU A 115 -2.48 7.51 16.23
CA LEU A 115 -1.93 8.77 15.74
C LEU A 115 -3.03 9.71 15.23
N SER A 116 -4.04 9.20 14.52
CA SER A 116 -5.19 9.98 14.08
C SER A 116 -5.92 10.60 15.28
N THR A 117 -6.14 9.83 16.33
CA THR A 117 -6.80 10.32 17.54
C THR A 117 -5.98 11.40 18.25
N ILE A 118 -4.64 11.25 18.33
CA ILE A 118 -3.77 12.16 19.07
C ILE A 118 -3.47 13.43 18.26
N ILE A 119 -3.14 13.29 16.96
CA ILE A 119 -2.65 14.40 16.12
C ILE A 119 -3.82 15.17 15.50
N LEU A 120 -4.78 14.45 14.90
CA LEU A 120 -5.93 15.08 14.24
C LEU A 120 -7.08 15.37 15.20
N LYS A 121 -7.03 14.83 16.43
CA LYS A 121 -8.13 14.91 17.42
C LYS A 121 -9.48 14.42 16.87
N GLU A 122 -9.44 13.50 15.93
CA GLU A 122 -10.62 12.88 15.35
C GLU A 122 -11.03 11.67 16.18
N TYR A 123 -12.33 11.55 16.43
CA TYR A 123 -12.88 10.40 17.15
C TYR A 123 -12.96 9.19 16.20
N VAL A 124 -12.11 8.20 16.43
CA VAL A 124 -12.22 6.91 15.75
C VAL A 124 -13.50 6.23 16.24
N SER A 125 -14.37 5.85 15.32
CA SER A 125 -15.67 5.25 15.65
C SER A 125 -15.51 3.91 16.38
N LYS A 126 -16.41 3.61 17.32
CA LYS A 126 -16.40 2.35 18.09
C LYS A 126 -16.35 1.09 17.20
N PRO A 127 -17.04 1.02 16.03
CA PRO A 127 -16.92 -0.10 15.11
C PRO A 127 -15.51 -0.29 14.54
N THR A 128 -14.77 0.81 14.35
CA THR A 128 -13.38 0.75 13.82
C THR A 128 -12.44 0.12 14.85
N TRP A 129 -12.61 0.43 16.13
CA TRP A 129 -11.86 -0.24 17.21
C TRP A 129 -12.15 -1.73 17.28
N GLY A 130 -13.40 -2.15 17.11
CA GLY A 130 -13.78 -3.55 17.07
C GLY A 130 -13.26 -4.33 15.84
N ALA A 131 -12.87 -3.64 14.77
CA ALA A 131 -12.28 -4.26 13.58
C ALA A 131 -10.73 -4.37 13.64
N ILE A 132 -10.09 -3.64 14.57
CA ILE A 132 -8.62 -3.61 14.74
C ILE A 132 -8.15 -4.64 15.78
N ILE A 133 -9.01 -5.07 16.69
CA ILE A 133 -8.76 -6.09 17.71
C ILE A 133 -9.15 -7.47 17.20
#